data_090f7246da040f898a09e3f925b46ccc
#
_entry.id   090f7246da040f898a09e3f925b46ccc
#
_cell.length_a   1.000
_cell.length_b   1.000
_cell.length_c   1.000
_cell.angle_alpha   90.00
_cell.angle_beta   90.00
_cell.angle_gamma   90.00
#
_symmetry.space_group_name_H-M   'P 1'
#
loop_
_entity.id
_entity.type
_entity.pdbx_description
1 polymer ?
#
loop_
_entity_poly.entity_id
_entity_poly.type
_entity_poly.pdbx_seq_one_letter_code
_entity_poly.pdbx_strand_id
1 'polypeptide(L)'
;IMIKKIFLLFVLFAFATNLQAKNKVVVIDVDGGIGPAIHQYIDGGIDYAEDVNAEALIIRLNTPGGLVETTRDIVESIMESQVPVIVYVAPGGARAGSAGVFITLAGNIAAMAPGTNIGAAHPVGMGGDGGDSTSVMYDKITNDVAAFVRTIAQNRGRNVEWAEKAVRESVSATEQEALELGVIDFVSADLNDLLEQCDGMKVEINGKEETLRTKNVSIEMRGMNWSEEFLQVL
;
A
#
# COMPACT_ATOMS: atom_id res chain seq x y z
N ILE A 1 15.52 13.38 -53.44
CA ILE A 1 15.21 12.00 -52.99
C ILE A 1 16.04 11.64 -51.75
N MET A 2 17.34 12.03 -51.67
CA MET A 2 18.22 11.74 -50.55
C MET A 2 17.80 12.45 -49.22
N ILE A 3 17.42 13.74 -49.30
CA ILE A 3 17.00 14.58 -48.16
C ILE A 3 15.73 14.02 -47.49
N LYS A 4 14.75 13.54 -48.28
CA LYS A 4 13.53 12.92 -47.74
C LYS A 4 13.80 11.60 -46.99
N LYS A 5 14.80 10.83 -47.42
CA LYS A 5 15.21 9.59 -46.73
C LYS A 5 15.92 9.88 -45.41
N ILE A 6 16.74 10.94 -45.33
CA ILE A 6 17.43 11.36 -44.12
C ILE A 6 16.40 11.91 -43.09
N PHE A 7 15.41 12.69 -43.53
CA PHE A 7 14.36 13.19 -42.64
C PHE A 7 13.48 12.07 -42.08
N LEU A 8 13.17 11.04 -42.88
CA LEU A 8 12.41 9.87 -42.43
C LEU A 8 13.19 9.03 -41.44
N LEU A 9 14.53 8.91 -41.58
CA LEU A 9 15.40 8.23 -40.64
C LEU A 9 15.50 8.99 -39.30
N PHE A 10 15.50 10.32 -39.33
CA PHE A 10 15.55 11.16 -38.13
C PHE A 10 14.22 11.15 -37.38
N VAL A 11 13.08 11.07 -38.05
CA VAL A 11 11.76 10.92 -37.45
C VAL A 11 11.59 9.53 -36.84
N LEU A 12 12.12 8.48 -37.45
CA LEU A 12 12.15 7.13 -36.90
C LEU A 12 13.05 7.01 -35.67
N PHE A 13 14.15 7.78 -35.61
CA PHE A 13 15.05 7.81 -34.45
C PHE A 13 14.49 8.64 -33.29
N ALA A 14 13.70 9.68 -33.59
CA ALA A 14 13.03 10.50 -32.58
C ALA A 14 11.85 9.77 -31.90
N PHE A 15 11.31 8.70 -32.50
CA PHE A 15 10.28 7.83 -31.91
C PHE A 15 10.84 6.62 -31.15
N ALA A 16 12.15 6.45 -31.12
CA ALA A 16 12.81 5.61 -30.12
C ALA A 16 12.83 6.36 -28.78
N THR A 17 11.68 6.83 -28.33
CA THR A 17 11.48 7.36 -27.00
C THR A 17 11.83 6.26 -26.01
N ASN A 18 12.85 6.51 -25.25
CA ASN A 18 13.21 5.89 -24.00
C ASN A 18 12.11 5.03 -23.40
N LEU A 19 11.98 3.80 -23.87
CA LEU A 19 11.47 2.71 -23.06
C LEU A 19 12.61 2.40 -22.08
N GLN A 20 12.84 3.33 -21.15
CA GLN A 20 13.70 3.05 -20.01
C GLN A 20 13.02 1.91 -19.27
N ALA A 21 13.56 0.71 -19.44
CA ALA A 21 13.01 -0.44 -18.74
C ALA A 21 13.01 -0.07 -17.25
N LYS A 22 11.85 -0.18 -16.63
CA LYS A 22 11.72 -0.11 -15.18
C LYS A 22 12.62 -1.21 -14.63
N ASN A 23 13.76 -0.88 -14.04
CA ASN A 23 14.77 -1.85 -13.63
C ASN A 23 14.93 -1.93 -12.13
N LYS A 24 14.08 -1.22 -11.38
CA LYS A 24 14.16 -1.16 -9.92
C LYS A 24 12.79 -1.17 -9.26
N VAL A 25 12.76 -1.66 -8.04
CA VAL A 25 11.69 -1.43 -7.08
C VAL A 25 12.22 -0.56 -5.95
N VAL A 26 11.40 0.36 -5.48
CA VAL A 26 11.69 1.17 -4.29
C VAL A 26 11.06 0.49 -3.09
N VAL A 27 11.77 0.41 -1.97
CA VAL A 27 11.27 -0.17 -0.73
C VAL A 27 11.38 0.85 0.39
N ILE A 28 10.30 1.05 1.12
CA ILE A 28 10.26 1.86 2.34
C ILE A 28 9.82 1.00 3.52
N ASP A 29 10.34 1.30 4.71
CA ASP A 29 10.02 0.61 5.95
C ASP A 29 9.12 1.49 6.82
N VAL A 30 7.91 1.03 7.09
CA VAL A 30 6.96 1.66 8.00
C VAL A 30 6.85 0.79 9.24
N ASP A 31 7.51 1.21 10.34
CA ASP A 31 7.51 0.52 11.63
C ASP A 31 7.04 1.48 12.73
N GLY A 32 5.91 1.19 13.33
CA GLY A 32 5.33 1.98 14.41
C GLY A 32 3.95 2.56 14.15
N GLY A 33 3.58 3.60 14.90
CA GLY A 33 2.25 4.22 14.83
C GLY A 33 2.03 5.07 13.58
N ILE A 34 0.83 4.97 13.00
CA ILE A 34 0.44 5.76 11.82
C ILE A 34 0.05 7.18 12.25
N GLY A 35 0.90 8.14 11.90
CA GLY A 35 0.75 9.56 12.15
C GLY A 35 1.22 10.42 10.97
N PRO A 36 1.12 11.75 11.06
CA PRO A 36 1.43 12.66 9.95
C PRO A 36 2.82 12.49 9.36
N ALA A 37 3.83 12.19 10.18
CA ALA A 37 5.19 11.93 9.71
C ALA A 37 5.27 10.68 8.82
N ILE A 38 4.53 9.62 9.17
CA ILE A 38 4.46 8.39 8.36
C ILE A 38 3.73 8.65 7.05
N HIS A 39 2.66 9.45 7.05
CA HIS A 39 2.01 9.87 5.81
C HIS A 39 2.99 10.57 4.87
N GLN A 40 3.71 11.59 5.34
CA GLN A 40 4.71 12.29 4.53
C GLN A 40 5.81 11.35 4.01
N TYR A 41 6.21 10.38 4.82
CA TYR A 41 7.21 9.40 4.41
C TYR A 41 6.71 8.47 3.30
N ILE A 42 5.46 8.00 3.40
CA ILE A 42 4.83 7.17 2.35
C ILE A 42 4.66 7.99 1.08
N ASP A 43 4.13 9.21 1.19
CA ASP A 43 3.94 10.16 0.08
C ASP A 43 5.26 10.43 -0.65
N GLY A 44 6.30 10.81 0.10
CA GLY A 44 7.64 10.99 -0.47
C GLY A 44 8.26 9.70 -1.04
N GLY A 45 7.82 8.52 -0.58
CA GLY A 45 8.17 7.23 -1.17
C GLY A 45 7.50 7.00 -2.52
N ILE A 46 6.21 7.36 -2.64
CA ILE A 46 5.43 7.31 -3.88
C ILE A 46 6.05 8.28 -4.90
N ASP A 47 6.20 9.55 -4.53
CA ASP A 47 6.80 10.57 -5.40
C ASP A 47 8.17 10.13 -5.93
N TYR A 48 9.02 9.60 -5.04
CA TYR A 48 10.33 9.12 -5.43
C TYR A 48 10.26 7.94 -6.39
N ALA A 49 9.36 6.99 -6.15
CA ALA A 49 9.18 5.83 -7.03
C ALA A 49 8.67 6.25 -8.42
N GLU A 50 7.82 7.27 -8.49
CA GLU A 50 7.35 7.88 -9.74
C GLU A 50 8.50 8.61 -10.47
N ASP A 51 9.26 9.45 -9.78
CA ASP A 51 10.38 10.21 -10.32
C ASP A 51 11.45 9.33 -10.95
N VAL A 52 11.75 8.18 -10.32
CA VAL A 52 12.75 7.23 -10.84
C VAL A 52 12.14 6.20 -11.79
N ASN A 53 10.85 6.31 -12.11
CA ASN A 53 10.11 5.37 -12.94
C ASN A 53 10.29 3.91 -12.45
N ALA A 54 10.08 3.69 -11.16
CA ALA A 54 10.19 2.36 -10.55
C ALA A 54 9.13 1.39 -11.10
N GLU A 55 9.41 0.09 -11.04
CA GLU A 55 8.45 -0.96 -11.39
C GLU A 55 7.31 -1.01 -10.37
N ALA A 56 7.66 -0.80 -9.10
CA ALA A 56 6.72 -0.70 -7.99
C ALA A 56 7.36 0.01 -6.79
N LEU A 57 6.52 0.54 -5.90
CA LEU A 57 6.86 0.85 -4.52
C LEU A 57 6.44 -0.31 -3.63
N ILE A 58 7.33 -0.78 -2.76
CA ILE A 58 7.00 -1.76 -1.71
C ILE A 58 7.01 -1.05 -0.36
N ILE A 59 5.88 -1.09 0.33
CA ILE A 59 5.75 -0.63 1.72
C ILE A 59 5.87 -1.85 2.63
N ARG A 60 7.02 -2.04 3.30
CA ARG A 60 7.13 -3.04 4.36
C ARG A 60 6.49 -2.47 5.62
N LEU A 61 5.42 -3.11 6.07
CA LEU A 61 4.53 -2.58 7.09
C LEU A 61 4.57 -3.39 8.38
N ASN A 62 4.83 -2.71 9.51
CA ASN A 62 4.63 -3.22 10.85
C ASN A 62 4.00 -2.12 11.70
N THR A 63 2.70 -2.19 11.96
CA THR A 63 2.00 -1.13 12.70
C THR A 63 0.96 -1.67 13.67
N PRO A 64 0.86 -1.09 14.87
CA PRO A 64 -0.28 -1.32 15.76
C PRO A 64 -1.53 -0.55 15.35
N GLY A 65 -1.42 0.43 14.42
CA GLY A 65 -2.46 1.35 14.02
C GLY A 65 -2.06 2.81 14.19
N GLY A 66 -3.04 3.71 14.15
CA GLY A 66 -2.81 5.15 14.32
C GLY A 66 -4.04 5.99 14.04
N LEU A 67 -3.85 7.22 13.61
CA LEU A 67 -4.90 8.22 13.41
C LEU A 67 -5.75 7.89 12.18
N VAL A 68 -7.08 7.99 12.33
CA VAL A 68 -8.03 7.69 11.24
C VAL A 68 -7.84 8.62 10.05
N GLU A 69 -7.72 9.92 10.28
CA GLU A 69 -7.54 10.90 9.20
C GLU A 69 -6.23 10.65 8.45
N THR A 70 -5.12 10.46 9.16
CA THR A 70 -3.85 10.10 8.52
C THR A 70 -3.94 8.80 7.72
N THR A 71 -4.72 7.83 8.21
CA THR A 71 -4.96 6.57 7.47
C THR A 71 -5.70 6.83 6.17
N ARG A 72 -6.67 7.75 6.16
CA ARG A 72 -7.39 8.16 4.93
C ARG A 72 -6.45 8.80 3.93
N ASP A 73 -5.63 9.75 4.38
CA ASP A 73 -4.65 10.43 3.53
C ASP A 73 -3.68 9.41 2.89
N ILE A 74 -3.15 8.45 3.67
CA ILE A 74 -2.28 7.39 3.14
C ILE A 74 -2.99 6.50 2.11
N VAL A 75 -4.23 6.11 2.39
CA VAL A 75 -5.02 5.31 1.45
C VAL A 75 -5.26 6.06 0.15
N GLU A 76 -5.57 7.37 0.22
CA GLU A 76 -5.72 8.23 -0.94
C GLU A 76 -4.43 8.27 -1.76
N SER A 77 -3.28 8.57 -1.14
CA SER A 77 -1.97 8.58 -1.81
C SER A 77 -1.66 7.24 -2.51
N ILE A 78 -1.93 6.10 -1.85
CA ILE A 78 -1.72 4.77 -2.45
C ILE A 78 -2.65 4.55 -3.64
N MET A 79 -3.91 4.97 -3.55
CA MET A 79 -4.90 4.75 -4.59
C MET A 79 -4.70 5.65 -5.82
N GLU A 80 -4.09 6.83 -5.64
CA GLU A 80 -3.80 7.80 -6.70
C GLU A 80 -2.41 7.64 -7.33
N SER A 81 -1.56 6.78 -6.74
CA SER A 81 -0.19 6.53 -7.21
C SER A 81 -0.16 6.12 -8.70
N GLN A 82 0.82 6.68 -9.43
CA GLN A 82 1.09 6.34 -10.84
C GLN A 82 1.98 5.10 -10.99
N VAL A 83 2.55 4.61 -9.89
CA VAL A 83 3.30 3.35 -9.84
C VAL A 83 2.56 2.33 -8.99
N PRO A 84 2.66 1.03 -9.31
CA PRO A 84 2.09 -0.02 -8.48
C PRO A 84 2.62 0.05 -7.04
N VAL A 85 1.73 0.04 -6.05
CA VAL A 85 2.08 -0.01 -4.64
C VAL A 85 1.80 -1.41 -4.11
N ILE A 86 2.83 -2.06 -3.59
CA ILE A 86 2.78 -3.37 -2.94
C ILE A 86 2.90 -3.15 -1.43
N VAL A 87 1.91 -3.58 -0.65
CA VAL A 87 2.01 -3.54 0.81
C VAL A 87 2.37 -4.93 1.32
N TYR A 88 3.48 -5.00 2.03
CA TYR A 88 4.03 -6.25 2.55
C TYR A 88 4.15 -6.19 4.08
N VAL A 89 3.27 -6.89 4.77
CA VAL A 89 3.31 -6.99 6.25
C VAL A 89 4.48 -7.87 6.64
N ALA A 90 5.56 -7.27 7.12
CA ALA A 90 6.85 -7.92 7.41
C ALA A 90 7.67 -7.08 8.40
N PRO A 91 8.72 -7.67 9.01
CA PRO A 91 9.17 -9.07 8.93
C PRO A 91 8.25 -10.05 9.70
N GLY A 92 8.63 -11.32 9.77
CA GLY A 92 7.94 -12.30 10.64
C GLY A 92 7.77 -11.76 12.06
N GLY A 93 6.55 -11.86 12.62
CA GLY A 93 6.16 -11.24 13.87
C GLY A 93 5.57 -9.83 13.75
N ALA A 94 5.63 -9.22 12.54
CA ALA A 94 4.96 -7.95 12.27
C ALA A 94 3.44 -8.08 12.26
N ARG A 95 2.77 -6.94 12.34
CA ARG A 95 1.31 -6.86 12.27
C ARG A 95 0.82 -5.69 11.45
N ALA A 96 -0.34 -5.88 10.82
CA ALA A 96 -1.13 -4.81 10.22
C ALA A 96 -2.38 -4.57 11.10
N GLY A 97 -2.19 -3.92 12.25
CA GLY A 97 -3.25 -3.61 13.21
C GLY A 97 -3.97 -2.33 12.83
N SER A 98 -5.30 -2.25 13.07
CA SER A 98 -6.10 -1.02 12.93
C SER A 98 -5.87 -0.31 11.58
N ALA A 99 -5.18 0.85 11.57
CA ALA A 99 -4.79 1.57 10.34
C ALA A 99 -4.10 0.66 9.31
N GLY A 100 -3.31 -0.32 9.78
CA GLY A 100 -2.61 -1.27 8.93
C GLY A 100 -3.54 -2.10 8.03
N VAL A 101 -4.76 -2.40 8.49
CA VAL A 101 -5.76 -3.10 7.67
C VAL A 101 -6.08 -2.29 6.41
N PHE A 102 -6.38 -1.00 6.57
CA PHE A 102 -6.74 -0.11 5.47
C PHE A 102 -5.59 0.07 4.48
N ILE A 103 -4.39 0.31 5.02
CA ILE A 103 -3.17 0.48 4.22
C ILE A 103 -2.87 -0.80 3.42
N THR A 104 -2.98 -1.98 4.06
CA THR A 104 -2.75 -3.27 3.39
C THR A 104 -3.77 -3.51 2.29
N LEU A 105 -5.05 -3.27 2.56
CA LEU A 105 -6.12 -3.45 1.58
C LEU A 105 -6.05 -2.45 0.42
N ALA A 106 -5.46 -1.26 0.61
CA ALA A 106 -5.33 -0.23 -0.42
C ALA A 106 -4.26 -0.56 -1.47
N GLY A 107 -3.25 -1.35 -1.12
CA GLY A 107 -2.19 -1.75 -2.05
C GLY A 107 -2.73 -2.44 -3.30
N ASN A 108 -2.09 -2.22 -4.45
CA ASN A 108 -2.38 -2.96 -5.67
C ASN A 108 -2.14 -4.46 -5.46
N ILE A 109 -1.09 -4.78 -4.71
CA ILE A 109 -0.81 -6.12 -4.18
C ILE A 109 -0.67 -6.03 -2.67
N ALA A 110 -1.26 -6.97 -1.96
CA ALA A 110 -1.11 -7.14 -0.52
C ALA A 110 -0.46 -8.49 -0.22
N ALA A 111 0.60 -8.47 0.56
CA ALA A 111 1.31 -9.67 0.96
C ALA A 111 1.65 -9.66 2.44
N MET A 112 1.85 -10.84 3.00
CA MET A 112 2.24 -11.00 4.41
C MET A 112 3.39 -11.99 4.53
N ALA A 113 4.32 -11.73 5.45
CA ALA A 113 5.35 -12.69 5.81
C ALA A 113 4.78 -13.80 6.72
N PRO A 114 5.38 -14.99 6.73
CA PRO A 114 5.02 -16.03 7.70
C PRO A 114 5.14 -15.54 9.14
N GLY A 115 4.14 -15.87 9.96
CA GLY A 115 4.09 -15.51 11.38
C GLY A 115 3.66 -14.06 11.63
N THR A 116 2.96 -13.45 10.69
CA THR A 116 2.36 -12.10 10.83
C THR A 116 0.84 -12.20 11.01
N ASN A 117 0.21 -11.08 11.35
CA ASN A 117 -1.24 -11.01 11.47
C ASN A 117 -1.78 -9.66 10.99
N ILE A 118 -3.06 -9.67 10.60
CA ILE A 118 -3.81 -8.50 10.16
C ILE A 118 -5.16 -8.45 10.85
N GLY A 119 -5.64 -7.27 11.26
CA GLY A 119 -7.00 -7.15 11.80
C GLY A 119 -7.16 -6.19 12.96
N ALA A 120 -8.29 -6.36 13.67
CA ALA A 120 -8.74 -5.52 14.75
C ALA A 120 -8.72 -4.03 14.39
N ALA A 121 -9.63 -3.62 13.48
CA ALA A 121 -9.67 -2.25 12.95
C ALA A 121 -10.83 -1.41 13.53
N HIS A 122 -11.38 -1.83 14.68
CA HIS A 122 -12.43 -1.08 15.35
C HIS A 122 -11.91 0.29 15.82
N PRO A 123 -12.58 1.41 15.47
CA PRO A 123 -12.14 2.72 15.92
C PRO A 123 -12.24 2.83 17.45
N VAL A 124 -11.13 3.20 18.10
CA VAL A 124 -11.11 3.44 19.54
C VAL A 124 -11.26 4.94 19.79
N GLY A 125 -12.30 5.34 20.52
CA GLY A 125 -12.51 6.75 20.89
C GLY A 125 -11.53 7.18 21.98
N MET A 126 -10.99 8.37 21.86
CA MET A 126 -10.30 9.07 22.96
C MET A 126 -11.34 9.73 23.90
N GLY A 127 -12.32 8.99 24.39
CA GLY A 127 -13.39 9.54 25.20
C GLY A 127 -13.69 8.68 26.43
N GLY A 128 -13.53 9.28 27.59
CA GLY A 128 -13.93 8.70 28.86
C GLY A 128 -15.45 8.54 28.99
N ASP A 129 -15.91 7.88 30.05
CA ASP A 129 -17.29 7.68 30.50
C ASP A 129 -18.22 8.86 30.21
N GLY A 130 -18.97 8.80 29.14
CA GLY A 130 -19.93 9.84 28.77
C GLY A 130 -21.18 9.26 28.12
N GLY A 131 -22.32 9.54 28.69
CA GLY A 131 -23.65 9.04 28.45
C GLY A 131 -24.15 8.85 26.99
N ASP A 132 -25.47 8.69 26.78
CA ASP A 132 -26.16 8.34 25.52
C ASP A 132 -25.67 9.05 24.24
N SER A 133 -25.20 10.29 24.35
CA SER A 133 -24.65 11.07 23.23
C SER A 133 -23.34 10.47 22.67
N THR A 134 -22.57 9.76 23.50
CA THR A 134 -21.31 9.15 23.14
C THR A 134 -21.52 7.89 22.31
N SER A 135 -22.58 7.11 22.61
CA SER A 135 -22.91 5.90 21.86
C SER A 135 -23.29 6.20 20.40
N VAL A 136 -24.14 7.22 20.19
CA VAL A 136 -24.57 7.65 18.83
C VAL A 136 -23.39 8.18 18.01
N MET A 137 -22.44 8.90 18.63
CA MET A 137 -21.23 9.37 17.96
C MET A 137 -20.33 8.19 17.56
N TYR A 138 -20.18 7.22 18.43
CA TYR A 138 -19.42 6.01 18.20
C TYR A 138 -19.98 5.19 17.04
N ASP A 139 -21.30 5.01 16.99
CA ASP A 139 -21.98 4.33 15.90
C ASP A 139 -21.77 5.03 14.55
N LYS A 140 -21.79 6.36 14.53
CA LYS A 140 -21.52 7.15 13.31
C LYS A 140 -20.08 6.93 12.82
N ILE A 141 -19.09 7.03 13.72
CA ILE A 141 -17.67 6.81 13.37
C ILE A 141 -17.47 5.39 12.85
N THR A 142 -18.01 4.38 13.56
CA THR A 142 -17.87 2.98 13.15
C THR A 142 -18.53 2.73 11.79
N ASN A 143 -19.71 3.30 11.54
CA ASN A 143 -20.39 3.16 10.26
C ASN A 143 -19.63 3.82 9.11
N ASP A 144 -19.06 5.00 9.33
CA ASP A 144 -18.25 5.71 8.35
C ASP A 144 -16.96 4.95 8.03
N VAL A 145 -16.22 4.50 9.05
CA VAL A 145 -15.00 3.71 8.90
C VAL A 145 -15.28 2.35 8.23
N ALA A 146 -16.42 1.71 8.55
CA ALA A 146 -16.85 0.48 7.90
C ALA A 146 -17.20 0.70 6.41
N ALA A 147 -17.85 1.82 6.07
CA ALA A 147 -18.10 2.17 4.67
C ALA A 147 -16.78 2.41 3.92
N PHE A 148 -15.83 3.09 4.54
CA PHE A 148 -14.53 3.36 3.96
C PHE A 148 -13.76 2.07 3.65
N VAL A 149 -13.65 1.14 4.59
CA VAL A 149 -12.92 -0.12 4.36
C VAL A 149 -13.58 -0.99 3.29
N ARG A 150 -14.93 -0.99 3.22
CA ARG A 150 -15.65 -1.69 2.14
C ARG A 150 -15.30 -1.13 0.78
N THR A 151 -15.25 0.20 0.64
CA THR A 151 -14.89 0.86 -0.62
C THR A 151 -13.48 0.46 -1.06
N ILE A 152 -12.51 0.45 -0.15
CA ILE A 152 -11.14 0.02 -0.44
C ILE A 152 -11.12 -1.44 -0.91
N ALA A 153 -11.75 -2.34 -0.14
CA ALA A 153 -11.79 -3.76 -0.45
C ALA A 153 -12.46 -4.04 -1.81
N GLN A 154 -13.57 -3.35 -2.11
CA GLN A 154 -14.26 -3.44 -3.40
C GLN A 154 -13.37 -2.99 -4.57
N ASN A 155 -12.71 -1.84 -4.45
CA ASN A 155 -11.85 -1.29 -5.50
C ASN A 155 -10.65 -2.19 -5.81
N ARG A 156 -10.16 -2.94 -4.82
CA ARG A 156 -9.03 -3.86 -4.97
C ARG A 156 -9.45 -5.33 -5.15
N GLY A 157 -10.74 -5.62 -5.26
CA GLY A 157 -11.25 -6.98 -5.44
C GLY A 157 -11.01 -7.91 -4.24
N ARG A 158 -10.87 -7.35 -3.03
CA ARG A 158 -10.60 -8.09 -1.80
C ARG A 158 -11.88 -8.46 -1.06
N ASN A 159 -11.76 -9.28 -0.01
CA ASN A 159 -12.90 -9.74 0.79
C ASN A 159 -13.55 -8.60 1.59
N VAL A 160 -14.65 -8.08 1.04
CA VAL A 160 -15.42 -6.96 1.62
C VAL A 160 -16.06 -7.33 2.96
N GLU A 161 -16.56 -8.57 3.09
CA GLU A 161 -17.21 -9.02 4.32
C GLU A 161 -16.23 -9.10 5.49
N TRP A 162 -15.06 -9.69 5.25
CA TRP A 162 -14.00 -9.74 6.25
C TRP A 162 -13.52 -8.33 6.64
N ALA A 163 -13.32 -7.45 5.66
CA ALA A 163 -12.90 -6.08 5.90
C ALA A 163 -13.90 -5.32 6.79
N GLU A 164 -15.20 -5.47 6.54
CA GLU A 164 -16.24 -4.87 7.39
C GLU A 164 -16.24 -5.48 8.81
N LYS A 165 -16.07 -6.80 8.95
CA LYS A 165 -15.97 -7.47 10.25
C LYS A 165 -14.73 -7.03 11.04
N ALA A 166 -13.61 -6.76 10.37
CA ALA A 166 -12.42 -6.24 11.03
C ALA A 166 -12.69 -4.91 11.74
N VAL A 167 -13.57 -4.07 11.16
CA VAL A 167 -14.00 -2.80 11.76
C VAL A 167 -15.09 -3.01 12.82
N ARG A 168 -16.13 -3.79 12.52
CA ARG A 168 -17.31 -3.89 13.40
C ARG A 168 -17.12 -4.85 14.56
N GLU A 169 -16.39 -5.94 14.33
CA GLU A 169 -16.28 -7.08 15.25
C GLU A 169 -14.83 -7.29 15.74
N SER A 170 -13.89 -6.44 15.27
CA SER A 170 -12.46 -6.55 15.62
C SER A 170 -11.84 -7.90 15.26
N VAL A 171 -12.32 -8.55 14.21
CA VAL A 171 -11.72 -9.82 13.78
C VAL A 171 -10.28 -9.61 13.30
N SER A 172 -9.47 -10.63 13.50
CA SER A 172 -8.08 -10.69 13.01
C SER A 172 -7.86 -12.02 12.30
N ALA A 173 -6.85 -12.07 11.45
CA ALA A 173 -6.43 -13.25 10.71
C ALA A 173 -4.91 -13.39 10.74
N THR A 174 -4.43 -14.62 10.78
CA THR A 174 -3.05 -14.98 10.46
C THR A 174 -2.81 -14.78 8.96
N GLU A 175 -1.55 -14.81 8.53
CA GLU A 175 -1.21 -14.70 7.11
C GLU A 175 -1.87 -15.80 6.25
N GLN A 176 -2.00 -17.01 6.77
CA GLN A 176 -2.64 -18.12 6.05
C GLN A 176 -4.15 -17.93 5.94
N GLU A 177 -4.81 -17.58 7.04
CA GLU A 177 -6.25 -17.26 7.03
C GLU A 177 -6.55 -16.07 6.12
N ALA A 178 -5.70 -15.03 6.13
CA ALA A 178 -5.86 -13.85 5.29
C ALA A 178 -5.75 -14.20 3.78
N LEU A 179 -4.84 -15.12 3.42
CA LEU A 179 -4.72 -15.64 2.06
C LEU A 179 -5.97 -16.45 1.68
N GLU A 180 -6.38 -17.42 2.50
CA GLU A 180 -7.54 -18.27 2.26
C GLU A 180 -8.85 -17.46 2.14
N LEU A 181 -8.97 -16.40 2.92
CA LEU A 181 -10.11 -15.49 2.90
C LEU A 181 -10.08 -14.49 1.75
N GLY A 182 -9.02 -14.40 0.98
CA GLY A 182 -8.86 -13.39 -0.09
C GLY A 182 -8.73 -11.97 0.44
N VAL A 183 -8.11 -11.80 1.61
CA VAL A 183 -7.75 -10.51 2.21
C VAL A 183 -6.44 -10.02 1.64
N ILE A 184 -5.51 -10.94 1.37
CA ILE A 184 -4.21 -10.71 0.75
C ILE A 184 -4.04 -11.60 -0.48
N ASP A 185 -3.05 -11.28 -1.31
CA ASP A 185 -2.74 -12.00 -2.54
C ASP A 185 -1.70 -13.09 -2.33
N PHE A 186 -0.73 -12.86 -1.42
CA PHE A 186 0.41 -13.76 -1.22
C PHE A 186 0.82 -13.88 0.25
N VAL A 187 1.34 -15.06 0.59
CA VAL A 187 2.26 -15.24 1.70
C VAL A 187 3.65 -15.38 1.11
N SER A 188 4.57 -14.48 1.48
CA SER A 188 5.92 -14.42 0.94
C SER A 188 6.94 -14.44 2.06
N ALA A 189 7.95 -15.30 1.94
CA ALA A 189 8.95 -15.49 2.98
C ALA A 189 9.88 -14.29 3.14
N ASP A 190 10.22 -13.63 2.03
CA ASP A 190 11.08 -12.44 1.98
C ASP A 190 10.77 -11.59 0.73
N LEU A 191 11.54 -10.49 0.53
CA LEU A 191 11.38 -9.61 -0.63
C LEU A 191 11.64 -10.30 -1.97
N ASN A 192 12.57 -11.25 -2.03
CA ASN A 192 12.87 -11.94 -3.29
C ASN A 192 11.73 -12.86 -3.68
N ASP A 193 11.21 -13.62 -2.72
CA ASP A 193 10.03 -14.47 -2.91
C ASP A 193 8.80 -13.62 -3.31
N LEU A 194 8.59 -12.45 -2.67
CA LEU A 194 7.54 -11.52 -3.04
C LEU A 194 7.68 -11.05 -4.50
N LEU A 195 8.87 -10.64 -4.90
CA LEU A 195 9.14 -10.17 -6.26
C LEU A 195 8.96 -11.28 -7.31
N GLU A 196 9.32 -12.53 -6.99
CA GLU A 196 9.08 -13.68 -7.86
C GLU A 196 7.57 -13.95 -8.05
N GLN A 197 6.77 -13.83 -6.97
CA GLN A 197 5.33 -14.05 -7.02
C GLN A 197 4.60 -12.90 -7.75
N CYS A 198 5.10 -11.68 -7.64
CA CYS A 198 4.54 -10.51 -8.33
C CYS A 198 4.85 -10.48 -9.83
N ASP A 199 5.87 -11.22 -10.31
CA ASP A 199 6.30 -11.14 -11.70
C ASP A 199 5.23 -11.68 -12.67
N GLY A 200 4.87 -10.84 -13.64
CA GLY A 200 3.81 -11.14 -14.60
C GLY A 200 2.39 -10.88 -14.13
N MET A 201 2.21 -10.43 -12.87
CA MET A 201 0.90 -10.02 -12.40
C MET A 201 0.41 -8.76 -13.09
N LYS A 202 -0.90 -8.69 -13.25
CA LYS A 202 -1.59 -7.54 -13.80
C LYS A 202 -2.25 -6.76 -12.68
N VAL A 203 -1.98 -5.48 -12.64
CA VAL A 203 -2.57 -4.52 -11.69
C VAL A 203 -3.21 -3.37 -12.44
N GLU A 204 -4.22 -2.75 -11.85
CA GLU A 204 -4.86 -1.58 -12.42
C GLU A 204 -4.28 -0.30 -11.79
N ILE A 205 -3.79 0.60 -12.65
CA ILE A 205 -3.31 1.93 -12.28
C ILE A 205 -4.09 2.96 -13.10
N ASN A 206 -4.87 3.80 -12.43
CA ASN A 206 -5.66 4.85 -13.08
C ASN A 206 -6.51 4.37 -14.25
N GLY A 207 -7.19 3.22 -14.08
CA GLY A 207 -8.06 2.61 -15.09
C GLY A 207 -7.32 1.92 -16.24
N LYS A 208 -5.98 1.74 -16.13
CA LYS A 208 -5.17 1.02 -17.11
C LYS A 208 -4.56 -0.22 -16.47
N GLU A 209 -4.61 -1.33 -17.20
CA GLU A 209 -3.94 -2.56 -16.79
C GLU A 209 -2.43 -2.44 -17.07
N GLU A 210 -1.61 -2.64 -16.06
CA GLU A 210 -0.16 -2.75 -16.14
C GLU A 210 0.28 -4.16 -15.72
N THR A 211 1.30 -4.69 -16.41
CA THR A 211 1.90 -5.99 -16.05
C THR A 211 3.22 -5.74 -15.34
N LEU A 212 3.34 -6.22 -14.12
CA LEU A 212 4.55 -6.12 -13.31
C LEU A 212 5.68 -6.98 -13.88
N ARG A 213 6.90 -6.45 -13.84
CA ARG A 213 8.13 -7.12 -14.28
C ARG A 213 9.16 -7.04 -13.17
N THR A 214 8.90 -7.77 -12.11
CA THR A 214 9.67 -7.71 -10.86
C THR A 214 10.82 -8.70 -10.82
N LYS A 215 10.96 -9.54 -11.82
CA LYS A 215 12.09 -10.47 -11.91
C LYS A 215 13.38 -9.76 -12.33
N ASN A 216 14.44 -9.99 -11.57
CA ASN A 216 15.77 -9.40 -11.81
C ASN A 216 15.83 -7.85 -11.71
N VAL A 217 14.92 -7.24 -10.99
CA VAL A 217 14.99 -5.80 -10.66
C VAL A 217 16.01 -5.54 -9.55
N SER A 218 16.57 -4.36 -9.50
CA SER A 218 17.32 -3.90 -8.34
C SER A 218 16.38 -3.42 -7.24
N ILE A 219 16.69 -3.77 -6.01
CA ILE A 219 15.97 -3.27 -4.82
C ILE A 219 16.68 -2.03 -4.32
N GLU A 220 15.97 -0.92 -4.24
CA GLU A 220 16.46 0.34 -3.71
C GLU A 220 15.72 0.66 -2.40
N MET A 221 16.45 0.60 -1.28
CA MET A 221 15.90 0.96 0.03
C MET A 221 15.93 2.48 0.20
N ARG A 222 14.76 3.10 0.42
CA ARG A 222 14.66 4.51 0.75
C ARG A 222 14.34 4.67 2.24
N GLY A 223 15.28 5.22 3.00
CA GLY A 223 15.05 5.64 4.38
C GLY A 223 14.32 6.98 4.45
N MET A 224 13.83 7.33 5.63
CA MET A 224 13.34 8.67 5.91
C MET A 224 14.44 9.71 5.68
N ASN A 225 14.05 10.86 5.13
CA ASN A 225 14.94 12.01 5.10
C ASN A 225 14.96 12.70 6.48
N TRP A 226 15.92 13.61 6.70
CA TRP A 226 16.09 14.27 8.00
C TRP A 226 14.83 15.04 8.49
N SER A 227 14.00 15.56 7.59
CA SER A 227 12.77 16.26 7.93
C SER A 227 11.65 15.31 8.33
N GLU A 228 11.56 14.15 7.67
CA GLU A 228 10.63 13.07 8.00
C GLU A 228 10.98 12.45 9.37
N GLU A 229 12.28 12.22 9.64
CA GLU A 229 12.76 11.75 10.96
C GLU A 229 12.47 12.77 12.08
N PHE A 230 12.67 14.06 11.81
CA PHE A 230 12.40 15.12 12.80
C PHE A 230 10.92 15.19 13.18
N LEU A 231 10.01 15.03 12.21
CA LEU A 231 8.58 15.03 12.45
C LEU A 231 8.08 13.78 13.20
N GLN A 232 8.81 12.67 13.12
CA GLN A 232 8.46 11.45 13.85
C GLN A 232 8.77 11.57 15.36
N VAL A 233 9.64 12.48 15.76
CA VAL A 233 10.06 12.67 17.16
C VAL A 233 9.21 13.72 17.89
N LEU A 234 8.43 14.54 17.18
CA LEU A 234 7.53 15.56 17.73
C LEU A 234 6.15 14.98 18.07
#